data_16f8f4c2822ce31d6e5a0e7def533622
#
_entry.id   16f8f4c2822ce31d6e5a0e7def533622
#
_cell.length_a   1.000
_cell.length_b   1.000
_cell.length_c   1.000
_cell.angle_alpha   90.00
_cell.angle_beta   90.00
_cell.angle_gamma   90.00
#
_symmetry.space_group_name_H-M   'P 1'
#
loop_
_entity.id
_entity.type
_entity.pdbx_description
1 polymer ?
#
loop_
_entity_poly.entity_id
_entity_poly.type
_entity_poly.pdbx_seq_one_letter_code
_entity_poly.pdbx_strand_id
1 'polypeptide(L)'
;MIEFRKIREQFEFFECCRDPEVASEITVQPVRRYDRLLDAAVIFSDILVVPQAMGMEVEMVPGKGPTFLHPLESPKDMARLKKVDIQKDLGYVLDAIRLTRTKLAGRVPVIGFCGAPWTLMAYMIEGGGSKTWEKAKRWLFDYPEESKALLDRIANVCASFLVAQILAGAQLIQVFDSWAGELTPYDFRTFALPYLRNIAVDVKDNLALKSVEPPPMIVYARGAVNHSLVEISRLGYDVVGIDHTVEPAWARQCLAQAQSSNRKFSEVEVNKGAQHRIAIQGNLDPAILYARPEVIQDRVRRMFQTTTGGFGGQGALICNLGQGITPGVDPDHLRVFLEAVHRAVSYTHLRAHETRGNL
;
A
#
# COMPACT_ATOMS: atom_id res chain seq x y z
N MET A 1 5.47 -19.33 2.15
CA MET A 1 6.66 -19.95 1.51
C MET A 1 7.45 -20.71 2.59
N ILE A 2 8.07 -21.83 2.23
CA ILE A 2 8.87 -22.64 3.16
C ILE A 2 10.09 -21.87 3.64
N GLU A 3 10.73 -21.11 2.75
CA GLU A 3 11.92 -20.29 3.03
C GLU A 3 11.66 -19.29 4.15
N PHE A 4 10.53 -18.59 4.10
CA PHE A 4 10.11 -17.65 5.15
C PHE A 4 9.86 -18.37 6.49
N ARG A 5 9.19 -19.53 6.47
CA ARG A 5 8.92 -20.30 7.69
C ARG A 5 10.21 -20.71 8.41
N LYS A 6 11.24 -21.15 7.67
CA LYS A 6 12.54 -21.50 8.24
C LYS A 6 13.23 -20.34 8.97
N ILE A 7 13.06 -19.11 8.46
CA ILE A 7 13.56 -17.92 9.16
C ILE A 7 12.73 -17.66 10.42
N ARG A 8 11.40 -17.77 10.32
CA ARG A 8 10.49 -17.56 11.45
C ARG A 8 10.62 -18.61 12.58
N GLU A 9 11.22 -19.76 12.32
CA GLU A 9 11.59 -20.76 13.34
C GLU A 9 12.77 -20.29 14.21
N GLN A 10 13.59 -19.36 13.71
CA GLN A 10 14.80 -18.87 14.36
C GLN A 10 14.65 -17.47 14.97
N PHE A 11 13.79 -16.64 14.41
CA PHE A 11 13.62 -15.24 14.77
C PHE A 11 12.16 -14.92 15.05
N GLU A 12 11.87 -14.11 16.06
CA GLU A 12 10.57 -13.51 16.28
C GLU A 12 10.22 -12.51 15.17
N PHE A 13 8.92 -12.20 15.01
CA PHE A 13 8.46 -11.39 13.87
C PHE A 13 9.11 -9.99 13.85
N PHE A 14 9.10 -9.30 14.98
CA PHE A 14 9.70 -7.96 15.05
C PHE A 14 11.23 -8.00 15.06
N GLU A 15 11.85 -9.12 15.47
CA GLU A 15 13.28 -9.34 15.26
C GLU A 15 13.60 -9.41 13.78
N CYS A 16 12.81 -10.17 12.99
CA CYS A 16 12.98 -10.18 11.53
C CYS A 16 12.86 -8.78 10.91
N CYS A 17 11.98 -7.91 11.45
CA CYS A 17 11.85 -6.53 10.97
C CYS A 17 13.05 -5.65 11.33
N ARG A 18 13.66 -5.88 12.51
CA ARG A 18 14.77 -5.07 13.05
C ARG A 18 16.15 -5.49 12.59
N ASP A 19 16.30 -6.69 12.09
CA ASP A 19 17.55 -7.16 11.51
C ASP A 19 17.59 -6.90 10.00
N PRO A 20 18.42 -5.97 9.51
CA PRO A 20 18.46 -5.62 8.08
C PRO A 20 18.86 -6.81 7.17
N GLU A 21 19.72 -7.72 7.63
CA GLU A 21 20.12 -8.89 6.86
C GLU A 21 18.94 -9.87 6.71
N VAL A 22 18.22 -10.13 7.79
CA VAL A 22 17.04 -10.99 7.81
C VAL A 22 15.91 -10.37 6.98
N ALA A 23 15.60 -9.10 7.18
CA ALA A 23 14.55 -8.40 6.44
C ALA A 23 14.82 -8.37 4.93
N SER A 24 16.06 -8.06 4.54
CA SER A 24 16.45 -8.05 3.13
C SER A 24 16.41 -9.45 2.52
N GLU A 25 16.82 -10.49 3.26
CA GLU A 25 16.71 -11.87 2.78
C GLU A 25 15.25 -12.27 2.53
N ILE A 26 14.37 -12.01 3.51
CA ILE A 26 12.92 -12.28 3.36
C ILE A 26 12.35 -11.55 2.14
N THR A 27 12.76 -10.30 1.92
CA THR A 27 12.31 -9.48 0.78
C THR A 27 12.71 -10.08 -0.56
N VAL A 28 13.90 -10.66 -0.66
CA VAL A 28 14.44 -11.21 -1.92
C VAL A 28 13.90 -12.61 -2.23
N GLN A 29 13.47 -13.38 -1.23
CA GLN A 29 12.97 -14.75 -1.39
C GLN A 29 11.88 -14.89 -2.46
N PRO A 30 10.81 -14.06 -2.48
CA PRO A 30 9.80 -14.14 -3.54
C PRO A 30 10.38 -13.91 -4.94
N VAL A 31 11.28 -12.95 -5.09
CA VAL A 31 11.91 -12.63 -6.38
C VAL A 31 12.75 -13.79 -6.89
N ARG A 32 13.47 -14.50 -6.00
CA ARG A 32 14.21 -15.72 -6.37
C ARG A 32 13.27 -16.87 -6.70
N ARG A 33 12.21 -17.08 -5.90
CA ARG A 33 11.26 -18.18 -6.09
C ARG A 33 10.45 -18.06 -7.38
N TYR A 34 10.02 -16.85 -7.71
CA TYR A 34 9.20 -16.53 -8.88
C TYR A 34 10.00 -15.77 -9.93
N ASP A 35 11.17 -16.31 -10.26
CA ASP A 35 12.12 -15.66 -11.18
C ASP A 35 11.43 -15.13 -12.44
N ARG A 36 11.67 -13.86 -12.76
CA ARG A 36 11.07 -13.12 -13.89
C ARG A 36 9.54 -13.01 -13.91
N LEU A 37 8.85 -13.42 -12.86
CA LEU A 37 7.40 -13.30 -12.75
C LEU A 37 6.96 -12.14 -11.83
N LEU A 38 7.88 -11.57 -11.06
CA LEU A 38 7.62 -10.40 -10.22
C LEU A 38 8.37 -9.19 -10.76
N ASP A 39 7.64 -8.08 -10.93
CA ASP A 39 8.17 -6.82 -11.45
C ASP A 39 8.59 -5.84 -10.34
N ALA A 40 8.34 -6.16 -9.08
CA ALA A 40 8.76 -5.37 -7.92
C ALA A 40 8.88 -6.23 -6.65
N ALA A 41 9.66 -5.77 -5.69
CA ALA A 41 9.76 -6.36 -4.35
C ALA A 41 9.28 -5.34 -3.30
N VAL A 42 8.39 -5.75 -2.39
CA VAL A 42 8.00 -4.94 -1.24
C VAL A 42 8.95 -5.25 -0.10
N ILE A 43 9.56 -4.22 0.50
CA ILE A 43 10.45 -4.41 1.65
C ILE A 43 9.72 -5.15 2.78
N PHE A 44 10.37 -6.16 3.38
CA PHE A 44 9.82 -6.81 4.56
C PHE A 44 9.96 -5.89 5.76
N SER A 45 8.84 -5.51 6.32
CA SER A 45 8.69 -4.68 7.52
C SER A 45 7.24 -4.83 8.02
N ASP A 46 6.85 -4.01 9.00
CA ASP A 46 5.49 -3.89 9.49
C ASP A 46 5.04 -2.43 9.55
N ILE A 47 3.74 -2.17 9.40
CA ILE A 47 3.19 -0.81 9.53
C ILE A 47 3.32 -0.27 10.96
N LEU A 48 3.34 -1.16 11.96
CA LEU A 48 3.39 -0.82 13.38
C LEU A 48 4.78 -0.43 13.87
N VAL A 49 5.82 -0.48 13.01
CA VAL A 49 7.13 0.09 13.32
C VAL A 49 7.04 1.61 13.58
N VAL A 50 6.04 2.29 12.98
CA VAL A 50 5.79 3.73 13.23
C VAL A 50 5.29 3.97 14.66
N PRO A 51 4.21 3.35 15.17
CA PRO A 51 3.85 3.44 16.59
C PRO A 51 4.96 3.00 17.54
N GLN A 52 5.74 1.95 17.19
CA GLN A 52 6.89 1.54 17.99
C GLN A 52 7.95 2.64 18.06
N ALA A 53 8.26 3.29 16.95
CA ALA A 53 9.13 4.45 16.91
C ALA A 53 8.58 5.62 17.73
N MET A 54 7.25 5.78 17.82
CA MET A 54 6.59 6.75 18.69
C MET A 54 6.61 6.37 20.18
N GLY A 55 7.20 5.23 20.56
CA GLY A 55 7.38 4.79 21.93
C GLY A 55 6.35 3.80 22.46
N MET A 56 5.51 3.23 21.59
CA MET A 56 4.54 2.21 21.99
C MET A 56 5.17 0.80 21.88
N GLU A 57 4.91 -0.03 22.87
CA GLU A 57 5.34 -1.42 22.88
C GLU A 57 4.34 -2.31 22.18
N VAL A 58 4.81 -3.09 21.21
CA VAL A 58 3.99 -4.01 20.40
C VAL A 58 4.64 -5.39 20.39
N GLU A 59 3.87 -6.40 20.71
CA GLU A 59 4.27 -7.80 20.66
C GLU A 59 3.41 -8.61 19.69
N MET A 60 3.97 -9.68 19.14
CA MET A 60 3.23 -10.61 18.31
C MET A 60 2.66 -11.75 19.16
N VAL A 61 1.37 -11.70 19.47
CA VAL A 61 0.71 -12.69 20.32
C VAL A 61 0.13 -13.82 19.45
N PRO A 62 0.49 -15.10 19.72
CA PRO A 62 -0.05 -16.23 18.98
C PRO A 62 -1.58 -16.24 18.95
N GLY A 63 -2.18 -16.37 17.77
CA GLY A 63 -3.63 -16.40 17.57
C GLY A 63 -4.35 -15.03 17.65
N LYS A 64 -3.69 -13.98 18.14
CA LYS A 64 -4.24 -12.62 18.18
C LYS A 64 -3.58 -11.67 17.16
N GLY A 65 -2.33 -11.95 16.80
CA GLY A 65 -1.53 -11.04 15.98
C GLY A 65 -0.84 -9.93 16.79
N PRO A 66 -0.55 -8.78 16.17
CA PRO A 66 0.13 -7.69 16.86
C PRO A 66 -0.76 -7.12 17.97
N THR A 67 -0.18 -6.97 19.17
CA THR A 67 -0.88 -6.49 20.36
C THR A 67 -0.05 -5.41 21.04
N PHE A 68 -0.67 -4.27 21.30
CA PHE A 68 -0.06 -3.18 22.07
C PHE A 68 -0.19 -3.48 23.56
N LEU A 69 0.91 -3.47 24.29
CA LEU A 69 0.90 -3.74 25.73
C LEU A 69 0.20 -2.62 26.50
N HIS A 70 0.35 -1.38 26.04
CA HIS A 70 -0.23 -0.19 26.67
C HIS A 70 -0.90 0.68 25.59
N PRO A 71 -2.12 0.32 25.10
CA PRO A 71 -2.85 1.10 24.13
C PRO A 71 -3.21 2.50 24.67
N LEU A 72 -3.58 3.41 23.80
CA LEU A 72 -4.07 4.73 24.18
C LEU A 72 -5.53 4.62 24.64
N GLU A 73 -5.80 4.84 25.92
CA GLU A 73 -7.15 4.76 26.49
C GLU A 73 -7.85 6.11 26.49
N SER A 74 -7.08 7.19 26.58
CA SER A 74 -7.58 8.57 26.59
C SER A 74 -6.60 9.53 25.92
N PRO A 75 -7.03 10.75 25.53
CA PRO A 75 -6.14 11.77 24.97
C PRO A 75 -4.93 12.13 25.85
N LYS A 76 -5.04 11.96 27.18
CA LYS A 76 -3.93 12.19 28.11
C LYS A 76 -2.75 11.28 27.85
N ASP A 77 -3.00 10.08 27.31
CA ASP A 77 -1.99 9.08 27.00
C ASP A 77 -1.10 9.51 25.83
N MET A 78 -1.53 10.47 25.02
CA MET A 78 -0.71 11.04 23.94
C MET A 78 0.57 11.70 24.47
N ALA A 79 0.62 12.10 25.74
CA ALA A 79 1.83 12.61 26.38
C ALA A 79 2.95 11.57 26.50
N ARG A 80 2.63 10.26 26.46
CA ARG A 80 3.62 9.17 26.48
C ARG A 80 4.33 9.01 25.12
N LEU A 81 3.72 9.50 24.04
CA LEU A 81 4.31 9.36 22.71
C LEU A 81 5.54 10.25 22.59
N LYS A 82 6.66 9.69 22.17
CA LYS A 82 7.91 10.42 21.97
C LYS A 82 8.02 11.04 20.58
N LYS A 83 8.86 12.05 20.42
CA LYS A 83 9.29 12.55 19.13
C LYS A 83 10.16 11.48 18.47
N VAL A 84 9.89 11.16 17.21
CA VAL A 84 10.62 10.15 16.44
C VAL A 84 11.86 10.77 15.81
N ASP A 85 12.99 10.12 15.95
CA ASP A 85 14.18 10.31 15.15
C ASP A 85 14.25 9.17 14.12
N ILE A 86 13.97 9.47 12.85
CA ILE A 86 13.84 8.47 11.80
C ILE A 86 15.13 7.62 11.64
N GLN A 87 16.31 8.23 11.73
CA GLN A 87 17.56 7.51 11.56
C GLN A 87 17.85 6.58 12.74
N LYS A 88 17.56 7.02 13.94
CA LYS A 88 17.76 6.26 15.16
C LYS A 88 16.70 5.18 15.38
N ASP A 89 15.43 5.55 15.22
CA ASP A 89 14.31 4.72 15.62
C ASP A 89 13.85 3.74 14.51
N LEU A 90 14.11 4.09 13.22
CA LEU A 90 13.69 3.32 12.03
C LEU A 90 14.83 3.04 11.05
N GLY A 91 16.08 3.34 11.42
CA GLY A 91 17.27 3.17 10.58
C GLY A 91 17.46 1.76 10.07
N TYR A 92 17.06 0.76 10.85
CA TYR A 92 17.13 -0.66 10.47
C TYR A 92 16.29 -0.98 9.21
N VAL A 93 15.14 -0.31 9.00
CA VAL A 93 14.36 -0.47 7.76
C VAL A 93 15.10 0.15 6.58
N LEU A 94 15.74 1.29 6.79
CA LEU A 94 16.53 1.98 5.76
C LEU A 94 17.72 1.14 5.32
N ASP A 95 18.40 0.49 6.28
CA ASP A 95 19.51 -0.43 6.01
C ASP A 95 19.03 -1.69 5.27
N ALA A 96 17.86 -2.23 5.66
CA ALA A 96 17.22 -3.34 4.93
C ALA A 96 16.92 -2.98 3.47
N ILE A 97 16.45 -1.75 3.19
CA ILE A 97 16.23 -1.27 1.82
C ILE A 97 17.55 -1.22 1.05
N ARG A 98 18.62 -0.65 1.60
CA ARG A 98 19.95 -0.59 0.97
C ARG A 98 20.49 -1.97 0.63
N LEU A 99 20.41 -2.90 1.59
CA LEU A 99 20.85 -4.29 1.40
C LEU A 99 20.00 -5.01 0.35
N THR A 100 18.69 -4.83 0.38
CA THR A 100 17.77 -5.39 -0.61
C THR A 100 18.13 -4.91 -2.02
N ARG A 101 18.38 -3.61 -2.18
CA ARG A 101 18.84 -3.03 -3.45
C ARG A 101 20.11 -3.69 -3.97
N THR A 102 21.09 -3.89 -3.08
CA THR A 102 22.33 -4.58 -3.39
C THR A 102 22.09 -6.03 -3.79
N LYS A 103 21.32 -6.80 -3.00
CA LYS A 103 21.01 -8.21 -3.26
C LYS A 103 20.21 -8.42 -4.55
N LEU A 104 19.31 -7.50 -4.90
CA LEU A 104 18.52 -7.54 -6.14
C LEU A 104 19.35 -7.15 -7.38
N ALA A 105 20.45 -6.40 -7.21
CA ALA A 105 21.33 -5.99 -8.31
C ALA A 105 20.58 -5.38 -9.53
N GLY A 106 19.53 -4.61 -9.28
CA GLY A 106 18.73 -3.95 -10.31
C GLY A 106 17.69 -4.83 -11.03
N ARG A 107 17.50 -6.08 -10.63
CA ARG A 107 16.53 -6.99 -11.29
C ARG A 107 15.09 -6.47 -11.23
N VAL A 108 14.67 -5.97 -10.07
CA VAL A 108 13.34 -5.37 -9.86
C VAL A 108 13.46 -4.18 -8.90
N PRO A 109 12.56 -3.18 -8.99
CA PRO A 109 12.49 -2.07 -8.03
C PRO A 109 12.03 -2.53 -6.65
N VAL A 110 12.41 -1.76 -5.64
CA VAL A 110 11.97 -1.94 -4.25
C VAL A 110 10.87 -0.95 -3.91
N ILE A 111 9.77 -1.46 -3.37
CA ILE A 111 8.65 -0.68 -2.84
C ILE A 111 8.84 -0.53 -1.33
N GLY A 112 8.98 0.71 -0.86
CA GLY A 112 8.87 1.07 0.54
C GLY A 112 7.42 1.36 0.93
N PHE A 113 7.10 1.36 2.22
CA PHE A 113 5.72 1.61 2.64
C PHE A 113 5.60 2.13 4.08
N CYS A 114 4.41 2.61 4.40
CA CYS A 114 3.96 2.82 5.77
C CYS A 114 2.45 2.54 5.90
N GLY A 115 1.97 2.42 7.14
CA GLY A 115 0.54 2.49 7.43
C GLY A 115 0.02 3.91 7.30
N ALA A 116 -1.26 4.07 6.94
CA ALA A 116 -1.95 5.35 6.94
C ALA A 116 -2.28 5.80 8.37
N PRO A 117 -2.40 7.11 8.63
CA PRO A 117 -2.63 7.65 9.96
C PRO A 117 -3.86 7.08 10.66
N TRP A 118 -5.00 6.96 9.98
CA TRP A 118 -6.19 6.34 10.56
C TRP A 118 -5.95 4.88 10.94
N THR A 119 -5.39 4.09 10.05
CA THR A 119 -5.07 2.68 10.32
C THR A 119 -4.15 2.53 11.53
N LEU A 120 -3.10 3.35 11.63
CA LEU A 120 -2.16 3.30 12.75
C LEU A 120 -2.81 3.76 14.05
N MET A 121 -3.53 4.89 14.05
CA MET A 121 -4.29 5.38 15.20
C MET A 121 -5.29 4.33 15.70
N ALA A 122 -6.00 3.66 14.79
CA ALA A 122 -6.96 2.63 15.15
C ALA A 122 -6.28 1.48 15.93
N TYR A 123 -5.13 1.00 15.48
CA TYR A 123 -4.34 0.00 16.21
C TYR A 123 -3.84 0.52 17.57
N MET A 124 -3.34 1.75 17.63
CA MET A 124 -2.82 2.38 18.85
C MET A 124 -3.88 2.48 19.96
N ILE A 125 -5.14 2.65 19.59
CA ILE A 125 -6.26 2.81 20.52
C ILE A 125 -6.94 1.47 20.82
N GLU A 126 -7.19 0.63 19.80
CA GLU A 126 -7.80 -0.71 20.02
C GLU A 126 -6.88 -1.64 20.80
N GLY A 127 -5.57 -1.46 20.67
CA GLY A 127 -4.57 -2.34 21.28
C GLY A 127 -4.23 -3.57 20.43
N GLY A 128 -4.80 -3.68 19.21
CA GLY A 128 -4.61 -4.80 18.31
C GLY A 128 -5.64 -4.83 17.19
N GLY A 129 -5.81 -5.99 16.54
CA GLY A 129 -6.85 -6.17 15.54
C GLY A 129 -8.25 -6.19 16.19
N SER A 130 -9.22 -5.53 15.54
CA SER A 130 -10.61 -5.44 15.99
C SER A 130 -11.57 -5.79 14.85
N LYS A 131 -12.78 -6.26 15.21
CA LYS A 131 -13.87 -6.48 14.25
C LYS A 131 -14.72 -5.24 14.03
N THR A 132 -14.79 -4.35 15.00
CA THR A 132 -15.72 -3.21 15.02
C THR A 132 -15.01 -1.87 15.11
N TRP A 133 -13.76 -1.84 15.60
CA TRP A 133 -12.97 -0.63 15.82
C TRP A 133 -13.72 0.39 16.70
N GLU A 134 -14.48 -0.11 17.66
CA GLU A 134 -15.40 0.71 18.47
C GLU A 134 -14.67 1.74 19.34
N LYS A 135 -13.53 1.36 19.95
CA LYS A 135 -12.75 2.27 20.78
C LYS A 135 -12.16 3.39 19.94
N ALA A 136 -11.55 3.05 18.81
CA ALA A 136 -10.95 4.02 17.90
C ALA A 136 -12.03 4.96 17.32
N LYS A 137 -13.18 4.43 16.87
CA LYS A 137 -14.29 5.25 16.39
C LYS A 137 -14.87 6.15 17.48
N ARG A 138 -14.99 5.63 18.70
CA ARG A 138 -15.43 6.43 19.84
C ARG A 138 -14.53 7.64 20.09
N TRP A 139 -13.20 7.49 19.92
CA TRP A 139 -12.29 8.62 20.02
C TRP A 139 -12.61 9.72 19.00
N LEU A 140 -12.97 9.35 17.75
CA LEU A 140 -13.34 10.32 16.72
C LEU A 140 -14.57 11.15 17.12
N PHE A 141 -15.49 10.55 17.89
CA PHE A 141 -16.74 11.20 18.31
C PHE A 141 -16.60 11.97 19.63
N ASP A 142 -15.94 11.36 20.62
CA ASP A 142 -15.81 11.96 21.95
C ASP A 142 -14.67 12.99 22.01
N TYR A 143 -13.60 12.83 21.20
CA TYR A 143 -12.38 13.64 21.20
C TYR A 143 -11.92 14.01 19.78
N PRO A 144 -12.76 14.71 18.98
CA PRO A 144 -12.45 14.97 17.58
C PRO A 144 -11.18 15.80 17.35
N GLU A 145 -10.91 16.78 18.17
CA GLU A 145 -9.74 17.66 18.00
C GLU A 145 -8.44 16.94 18.41
N GLU A 146 -8.47 16.17 19.50
CA GLU A 146 -7.34 15.35 19.91
C GLU A 146 -7.07 14.21 18.90
N SER A 147 -8.12 13.64 18.32
CA SER A 147 -8.01 12.66 17.24
C SER A 147 -7.31 13.26 16.02
N LYS A 148 -7.69 14.47 15.60
CA LYS A 148 -7.04 15.20 14.52
C LYS A 148 -5.57 15.48 14.83
N ALA A 149 -5.27 15.91 16.06
CA ALA A 149 -3.89 16.18 16.51
C ALA A 149 -3.04 14.90 16.49
N LEU A 150 -3.59 13.74 16.90
CA LEU A 150 -2.90 12.46 16.84
C LEU A 150 -2.67 12.01 15.39
N LEU A 151 -3.70 12.12 14.54
CA LEU A 151 -3.61 11.77 13.12
C LEU A 151 -2.57 12.62 12.40
N ASP A 152 -2.51 13.92 12.68
CA ASP A 152 -1.50 14.82 12.11
C ASP A 152 -0.08 14.44 12.56
N ARG A 153 0.09 14.16 13.86
CA ARG A 153 1.37 13.69 14.39
C ARG A 153 1.84 12.40 13.73
N ILE A 154 0.95 11.44 13.51
CA ILE A 154 1.27 10.18 12.81
C ILE A 154 1.60 10.47 11.34
N ALA A 155 0.84 11.33 10.65
CA ALA A 155 1.07 11.69 9.26
C ALA A 155 2.46 12.29 9.06
N ASN A 156 2.90 13.19 9.94
CA ASN A 156 4.23 13.80 9.91
C ASN A 156 5.37 12.76 10.06
N VAL A 157 5.19 11.77 10.96
CA VAL A 157 6.16 10.67 11.10
C VAL A 157 6.16 9.80 9.85
N CYS A 158 4.99 9.43 9.31
CA CYS A 158 4.87 8.64 8.09
C CYS A 158 5.53 9.34 6.89
N ALA A 159 5.27 10.63 6.69
CA ALA A 159 5.89 11.39 5.60
C ALA A 159 7.42 11.42 5.72
N SER A 160 7.94 11.72 6.91
CA SER A 160 9.38 11.73 7.19
C SER A 160 10.01 10.35 6.96
N PHE A 161 9.33 9.28 7.37
CA PHE A 161 9.78 7.90 7.18
C PHE A 161 9.79 7.49 5.70
N LEU A 162 8.77 7.86 4.92
CA LEU A 162 8.73 7.59 3.48
C LEU A 162 9.83 8.35 2.73
N VAL A 163 10.09 9.60 3.07
CA VAL A 163 11.23 10.36 2.52
C VAL A 163 12.56 9.64 2.81
N ALA A 164 12.76 9.16 4.02
CA ALA A 164 13.96 8.42 4.40
C ALA A 164 14.09 7.08 3.64
N GLN A 165 12.97 6.35 3.41
CA GLN A 165 12.96 5.13 2.60
C GLN A 165 13.35 5.42 1.14
N ILE A 166 12.85 6.51 0.54
CA ILE A 166 13.21 6.92 -0.80
C ILE A 166 14.71 7.23 -0.89
N LEU A 167 15.25 8.00 0.06
CA LEU A 167 16.67 8.32 0.13
C LEU A 167 17.55 7.09 0.40
N ALA A 168 17.00 6.05 1.03
CA ALA A 168 17.65 4.74 1.20
C ALA A 168 17.61 3.87 -0.06
N GLY A 169 16.83 4.25 -1.09
CA GLY A 169 16.78 3.58 -2.38
C GLY A 169 15.47 2.90 -2.74
N ALA A 170 14.38 3.14 -2.01
CA ALA A 170 13.04 2.75 -2.44
C ALA A 170 12.67 3.50 -3.74
N GLN A 171 12.16 2.76 -4.72
CA GLN A 171 11.88 3.27 -6.07
C GLN A 171 10.39 3.47 -6.32
N LEU A 172 9.54 2.98 -5.42
CA LEU A 172 8.12 3.26 -5.25
C LEU A 172 7.84 3.30 -3.77
N ILE A 173 6.78 3.99 -3.38
CA ILE A 173 6.28 3.96 -2.00
C ILE A 173 4.78 3.70 -1.98
N GLN A 174 4.31 3.03 -0.92
CA GLN A 174 2.89 2.73 -0.74
C GLN A 174 2.41 3.11 0.66
N VAL A 175 1.25 3.77 0.73
CA VAL A 175 0.55 4.07 1.99
C VAL A 175 -0.66 3.13 2.11
N PHE A 176 -0.69 2.34 3.18
CA PHE A 176 -1.73 1.36 3.43
C PHE A 176 -2.75 1.86 4.45
N ASP A 177 -3.95 2.24 3.99
CA ASP A 177 -5.10 2.49 4.86
C ASP A 177 -6.03 1.25 4.88
N SER A 178 -5.58 0.24 5.59
CA SER A 178 -6.21 -1.08 5.63
C SER A 178 -7.60 -1.08 6.27
N TRP A 179 -7.90 -0.06 7.09
CA TRP A 179 -9.15 0.07 7.84
C TRP A 179 -9.98 1.29 7.40
N ALA A 180 -9.67 1.87 6.25
CA ALA A 180 -10.39 3.01 5.69
C ALA A 180 -11.89 2.75 5.52
N GLY A 181 -12.25 1.54 5.08
CA GLY A 181 -13.65 1.12 4.88
C GLY A 181 -14.45 0.91 6.16
N GLU A 182 -13.79 0.96 7.33
CA GLU A 182 -14.48 0.93 8.61
C GLU A 182 -15.09 2.28 9.01
N LEU A 183 -14.68 3.35 8.33
CA LEU A 183 -15.23 4.69 8.49
C LEU A 183 -16.43 4.90 7.57
N THR A 184 -17.41 5.69 8.05
CA THR A 184 -18.46 6.21 7.15
C THR A 184 -17.81 7.12 6.11
N PRO A 185 -18.47 7.39 4.96
CA PRO A 185 -17.94 8.34 3.97
C PRO A 185 -17.67 9.74 4.56
N TYR A 186 -18.46 10.17 5.52
CA TYR A 186 -18.26 11.45 6.23
C TYR A 186 -17.01 11.40 7.11
N ASP A 187 -16.86 10.36 7.94
CA ASP A 187 -15.73 10.22 8.85
C ASP A 187 -14.42 9.98 8.08
N PHE A 188 -14.46 9.24 6.98
CA PHE A 188 -13.31 9.08 6.09
C PHE A 188 -12.81 10.43 5.56
N ARG A 189 -13.73 11.29 5.08
CA ARG A 189 -13.39 12.65 4.62
C ARG A 189 -12.86 13.54 5.72
N THR A 190 -13.27 13.30 6.97
CA THR A 190 -12.88 14.13 8.13
C THR A 190 -11.60 13.65 8.78
N PHE A 191 -11.42 12.33 8.93
CA PHE A 191 -10.38 11.75 9.79
C PHE A 191 -9.35 10.87 9.05
N ALA A 192 -9.50 10.63 7.75
CA ALA A 192 -8.53 9.86 6.98
C ALA A 192 -7.99 10.63 5.77
N LEU A 193 -8.87 11.12 4.92
CA LEU A 193 -8.54 11.75 3.63
C LEU A 193 -7.56 12.94 3.75
N PRO A 194 -7.71 13.88 4.72
CA PRO A 194 -6.78 15.01 4.87
C PRO A 194 -5.35 14.56 5.16
N TYR A 195 -5.19 13.55 6.00
CA TYR A 195 -3.86 13.07 6.42
C TYR A 195 -3.17 12.22 5.35
N LEU A 196 -3.94 11.50 4.51
CA LEU A 196 -3.41 10.88 3.30
C LEU A 196 -2.88 11.94 2.34
N ARG A 197 -3.60 13.07 2.17
CA ARG A 197 -3.13 14.21 1.38
C ARG A 197 -1.86 14.83 1.97
N ASN A 198 -1.82 15.09 3.27
CA ASN A 198 -0.67 15.68 3.94
C ASN A 198 0.59 14.84 3.68
N ILE A 199 0.50 13.51 3.81
CA ILE A 199 1.62 12.62 3.50
C ILE A 199 2.11 12.82 2.04
N ALA A 200 1.21 12.87 1.07
CA ALA A 200 1.60 13.02 -0.33
C ALA A 200 2.28 14.37 -0.61
N VAL A 201 1.76 15.44 -0.03
CA VAL A 201 2.32 16.79 -0.15
C VAL A 201 3.68 16.86 0.54
N ASP A 202 3.75 16.47 1.81
CA ASP A 202 4.97 16.57 2.63
C ASP A 202 6.11 15.72 2.04
N VAL A 203 5.83 14.53 1.51
CA VAL A 203 6.85 13.71 0.84
C VAL A 203 7.41 14.44 -0.37
N LYS A 204 6.56 14.99 -1.23
CA LYS A 204 6.99 15.70 -2.45
C LYS A 204 7.76 16.96 -2.12
N ASP A 205 7.28 17.76 -1.18
CA ASP A 205 7.91 19.00 -0.76
C ASP A 205 9.29 18.76 -0.12
N ASN A 206 9.39 17.78 0.76
CA ASN A 206 10.66 17.42 1.40
C ASN A 206 11.70 16.85 0.41
N LEU A 207 11.26 16.13 -0.63
CA LEU A 207 12.14 15.65 -1.69
C LEU A 207 12.58 16.80 -2.61
N ALA A 208 11.67 17.71 -2.94
CA ALA A 208 12.00 18.92 -3.74
C ALA A 208 13.06 19.78 -3.05
N LEU A 209 12.97 20.00 -1.74
CA LEU A 209 14.00 20.68 -0.95
C LEU A 209 15.37 20.01 -1.01
N LYS A 210 15.41 18.71 -1.32
CA LYS A 210 16.65 17.93 -1.49
C LYS A 210 17.05 17.75 -2.95
N SER A 211 16.34 18.36 -3.89
CA SER A 211 16.52 18.20 -5.34
C SER A 211 16.44 16.72 -5.78
N VAL A 212 15.54 15.95 -5.15
CA VAL A 212 15.26 14.55 -5.48
C VAL A 212 13.89 14.47 -6.13
N GLU A 213 13.82 13.85 -7.31
CA GLU A 213 12.55 13.60 -7.99
C GLU A 213 11.74 12.55 -7.21
N PRO A 214 10.46 12.81 -6.88
CA PRO A 214 9.62 11.84 -6.18
C PRO A 214 9.38 10.59 -7.04
N PRO A 215 9.60 9.37 -6.49
CA PRO A 215 9.19 8.16 -7.18
C PRO A 215 7.66 8.03 -7.18
N PRO A 216 7.08 7.14 -8.02
CA PRO A 216 5.64 6.89 -7.99
C PRO A 216 5.14 6.51 -6.60
N MET A 217 4.03 7.13 -6.19
CA MET A 217 3.39 6.96 -4.91
C MET A 217 2.06 6.23 -5.05
N ILE A 218 1.84 5.20 -4.25
CA ILE A 218 0.64 4.37 -4.24
C ILE A 218 -0.15 4.63 -2.96
N VAL A 219 -1.47 4.85 -3.07
CA VAL A 219 -2.38 4.85 -1.93
C VAL A 219 -3.34 3.67 -2.03
N TYR A 220 -3.49 2.92 -0.94
CA TYR A 220 -4.43 1.83 -0.82
C TYR A 220 -5.36 2.08 0.37
N ALA A 221 -6.59 2.51 0.08
CA ALA A 221 -7.63 2.79 1.07
C ALA A 221 -8.74 1.73 0.95
N ARG A 222 -8.49 0.56 1.59
CA ARG A 222 -9.36 -0.61 1.51
C ARG A 222 -10.79 -0.29 1.93
N GLY A 223 -11.75 -0.65 1.10
CA GLY A 223 -13.19 -0.43 1.33
C GLY A 223 -13.67 1.01 1.07
N ALA A 224 -12.85 2.03 1.33
CA ALA A 224 -13.22 3.43 1.11
C ALA A 224 -13.26 3.81 -0.39
N VAL A 225 -12.56 3.06 -1.24
CA VAL A 225 -12.54 3.28 -2.69
C VAL A 225 -13.96 3.23 -3.28
N ASN A 226 -14.83 2.38 -2.76
CA ASN A 226 -16.21 2.25 -3.23
C ASN A 226 -17.04 3.54 -3.16
N HIS A 227 -16.67 4.49 -2.30
CA HIS A 227 -17.41 5.75 -2.14
C HIS A 227 -16.55 7.01 -2.30
N SER A 228 -15.21 6.90 -2.30
CA SER A 228 -14.30 8.05 -2.29
C SER A 228 -13.18 7.96 -3.33
N LEU A 229 -13.32 7.12 -4.36
CA LEU A 229 -12.29 6.91 -5.38
C LEU A 229 -11.86 8.23 -6.05
N VAL A 230 -12.80 9.09 -6.37
CA VAL A 230 -12.52 10.38 -7.04
C VAL A 230 -11.76 11.32 -6.11
N GLU A 231 -12.14 11.39 -4.83
CA GLU A 231 -11.43 12.21 -3.84
C GLU A 231 -10.00 11.64 -3.62
N ILE A 232 -9.87 10.33 -3.47
CA ILE A 232 -8.57 9.65 -3.29
C ILE A 232 -7.64 9.92 -4.49
N SER A 233 -8.17 9.89 -5.71
CA SER A 233 -7.37 10.15 -6.92
C SER A 233 -6.83 11.58 -7.03
N ARG A 234 -7.33 12.51 -6.20
CA ARG A 234 -6.92 13.93 -6.17
C ARG A 234 -5.95 14.26 -5.02
N LEU A 235 -5.52 13.26 -4.26
CA LEU A 235 -4.62 13.48 -3.11
C LEU A 235 -3.17 13.71 -3.48
N GLY A 236 -2.79 13.49 -4.75
CA GLY A 236 -1.41 13.66 -5.23
C GLY A 236 -0.63 12.35 -5.34
N TYR A 237 -1.29 11.20 -5.21
CA TYR A 237 -0.69 9.89 -5.52
C TYR A 237 -0.78 9.59 -7.02
N ASP A 238 0.11 8.73 -7.50
CA ASP A 238 0.21 8.34 -8.91
C ASP A 238 -0.61 7.07 -9.20
N VAL A 239 -0.83 6.27 -8.17
CA VAL A 239 -1.53 4.98 -8.24
C VAL A 239 -2.56 4.88 -7.12
N VAL A 240 -3.76 4.42 -7.47
CA VAL A 240 -4.79 4.04 -6.47
C VAL A 240 -4.93 2.53 -6.45
N GLY A 241 -4.66 1.94 -5.28
CA GLY A 241 -4.94 0.54 -5.01
C GLY A 241 -6.42 0.30 -4.77
N ILE A 242 -6.99 -0.69 -5.44
CA ILE A 242 -8.37 -1.13 -5.25
C ILE A 242 -8.40 -2.55 -4.69
N ASP A 243 -9.30 -2.80 -3.75
CA ASP A 243 -9.50 -4.13 -3.20
C ASP A 243 -10.40 -5.01 -4.10
N HIS A 244 -10.51 -6.28 -3.77
CA HIS A 244 -11.23 -7.27 -4.58
C HIS A 244 -12.76 -7.07 -4.63
N THR A 245 -13.32 -6.17 -3.83
CA THR A 245 -14.76 -5.84 -3.85
C THR A 245 -15.11 -4.77 -4.88
N VAL A 246 -14.08 -4.12 -5.46
CA VAL A 246 -14.24 -3.05 -6.45
C VAL A 246 -14.23 -3.63 -7.86
N GLU A 247 -15.21 -3.28 -8.67
CA GLU A 247 -15.21 -3.64 -10.09
C GLU A 247 -14.20 -2.77 -10.86
N PRO A 248 -13.18 -3.37 -11.52
CA PRO A 248 -12.13 -2.61 -12.20
C PRO A 248 -12.63 -1.66 -13.29
N ALA A 249 -13.63 -2.08 -14.08
CA ALA A 249 -14.18 -1.25 -15.14
C ALA A 249 -14.88 0.01 -14.58
N TRP A 250 -15.62 -0.14 -13.49
CA TRP A 250 -16.21 0.99 -12.77
C TRP A 250 -15.15 1.96 -12.27
N ALA A 251 -14.09 1.44 -11.63
CA ALA A 251 -13.00 2.27 -11.12
C ALA A 251 -12.34 3.09 -12.25
N ARG A 252 -12.06 2.46 -13.39
CA ARG A 252 -11.51 3.17 -14.58
C ARG A 252 -12.45 4.24 -15.11
N GLN A 253 -13.75 3.95 -15.19
CA GLN A 253 -14.74 4.92 -15.66
C GLN A 253 -14.83 6.13 -14.73
N CYS A 254 -14.86 5.91 -13.42
CA CYS A 254 -14.86 7.00 -12.42
C CYS A 254 -13.64 7.89 -12.54
N LEU A 255 -12.44 7.30 -12.67
CA LEU A 255 -11.20 8.05 -12.81
C LEU A 255 -11.14 8.83 -14.13
N ALA A 256 -11.60 8.26 -15.23
CA ALA A 256 -11.66 8.94 -16.52
C ALA A 256 -12.63 10.14 -16.49
N GLN A 257 -13.80 9.99 -15.87
CA GLN A 257 -14.77 11.08 -15.68
C GLN A 257 -14.23 12.20 -14.79
N ALA A 258 -13.53 11.85 -13.69
CA ALA A 258 -12.91 12.81 -12.79
C ALA A 258 -11.85 13.66 -13.50
N GLN A 259 -11.06 13.06 -14.39
CA GLN A 259 -10.05 13.76 -15.18
C GLN A 259 -10.67 14.69 -16.25
N SER A 260 -11.80 14.27 -16.86
CA SER A 260 -12.51 15.07 -17.86
C SER A 260 -13.21 16.30 -17.26
N SER A 261 -13.72 16.17 -16.04
CA SER A 261 -14.40 17.27 -15.33
C SER A 261 -13.43 18.39 -14.93
N ASN A 262 -12.19 18.08 -14.62
CA ASN A 262 -11.15 19.08 -14.31
C ASN A 262 -10.78 19.95 -15.53
N ARG A 263 -10.98 19.50 -16.78
CA ARG A 263 -10.72 20.28 -17.98
C ARG A 263 -11.64 21.51 -18.12
N LYS A 264 -12.82 21.49 -17.53
CA LYS A 264 -13.79 22.61 -17.63
C LYS A 264 -13.53 23.75 -16.66
N PHE A 265 -12.63 23.59 -15.68
CA PHE A 265 -12.35 24.58 -14.63
C PHE A 265 -10.95 25.19 -14.66
N SER A 266 -10.06 24.74 -15.54
CA SER A 266 -8.70 25.28 -15.65
C SER A 266 -8.45 25.93 -17.03
N GLU A 267 -9.02 27.10 -17.26
CA GLU A 267 -8.62 28.01 -18.36
C GLU A 267 -7.41 28.90 -17.98
N VAL A 268 -6.70 28.59 -16.90
CA VAL A 268 -5.40 29.22 -16.59
C VAL A 268 -4.29 28.24 -16.97
N GLU A 269 -3.44 28.71 -17.88
CA GLU A 269 -2.31 28.01 -18.48
C GLU A 269 -1.50 27.20 -17.45
N VAL A 270 -1.70 25.90 -17.45
CA VAL A 270 -0.73 24.96 -16.89
C VAL A 270 0.00 24.32 -18.07
N ASN A 271 1.32 24.51 -18.11
CA ASN A 271 2.26 23.95 -19.06
C ASN A 271 1.80 22.60 -19.63
N LYS A 272 1.91 22.45 -20.96
CA LYS A 272 1.66 21.22 -21.74
C LYS A 272 2.61 20.07 -21.34
N GLY A 273 2.53 19.62 -20.10
CA GLY A 273 3.10 18.37 -19.64
C GLY A 273 2.06 17.25 -19.76
N ALA A 274 2.47 16.07 -20.16
CA ALA A 274 1.62 14.89 -20.36
C ALA A 274 0.61 14.75 -19.21
N GLN A 275 -0.68 14.62 -19.54
CA GLN A 275 -1.75 14.42 -18.55
C GLN A 275 -1.40 13.23 -17.67
N HIS A 276 -1.17 13.47 -16.40
CA HIS A 276 -0.87 12.44 -15.41
C HIS A 276 -2.12 11.56 -15.24
N ARG A 277 -2.13 10.41 -15.90
CA ARG A 277 -3.20 9.42 -15.74
C ARG A 277 -2.92 8.63 -14.49
N ILE A 278 -3.89 8.67 -13.54
CA ILE A 278 -3.82 7.83 -12.35
C ILE A 278 -3.81 6.36 -12.77
N ALA A 279 -2.81 5.62 -12.34
CA ALA A 279 -2.75 4.17 -12.50
C ALA A 279 -3.61 3.47 -11.45
N ILE A 280 -3.99 2.23 -11.72
CA ILE A 280 -4.72 1.38 -10.76
C ILE A 280 -3.81 0.23 -10.35
N GLN A 281 -3.84 -0.13 -9.05
CA GLN A 281 -3.23 -1.35 -8.54
C GLN A 281 -4.33 -2.29 -8.04
N GLY A 282 -4.27 -3.58 -8.40
CA GLY A 282 -5.18 -4.61 -7.89
C GLY A 282 -5.50 -5.66 -8.95
N ASN A 283 -6.58 -6.46 -8.78
CA ASN A 283 -7.35 -6.61 -7.54
C ASN A 283 -7.93 -8.03 -7.40
N LEU A 284 -7.15 -9.06 -7.81
CA LEU A 284 -7.64 -10.43 -7.68
C LEU A 284 -7.97 -10.75 -6.23
N ASP A 285 -9.12 -11.39 -5.99
CA ASP A 285 -9.45 -11.91 -4.66
C ASP A 285 -8.42 -12.98 -4.24
N PRO A 286 -7.70 -12.81 -3.12
CA PRO A 286 -6.72 -13.81 -2.65
C PRO A 286 -7.32 -15.19 -2.40
N ALA A 287 -8.62 -15.29 -2.10
CA ALA A 287 -9.29 -16.56 -1.92
C ALA A 287 -9.31 -17.43 -3.18
N ILE A 288 -9.18 -16.84 -4.35
CA ILE A 288 -9.06 -17.57 -5.63
C ILE A 288 -7.81 -18.45 -5.64
N LEU A 289 -6.76 -18.11 -4.91
CA LEU A 289 -5.53 -18.90 -4.84
C LEU A 289 -5.71 -20.25 -4.11
N TYR A 290 -6.86 -20.50 -3.48
CA TYR A 290 -7.24 -21.83 -2.97
C TYR A 290 -7.92 -22.72 -4.03
N ALA A 291 -8.29 -22.15 -5.17
CA ALA A 291 -8.95 -22.88 -6.24
C ALA A 291 -7.95 -23.67 -7.11
N ARG A 292 -8.49 -24.53 -7.96
CA ARG A 292 -7.68 -25.27 -8.95
C ARG A 292 -7.02 -24.30 -9.96
N PRO A 293 -5.85 -24.67 -10.52
CA PRO A 293 -5.10 -23.85 -11.46
C PRO A 293 -5.91 -23.25 -12.61
N GLU A 294 -6.83 -24.01 -13.18
CA GLU A 294 -7.66 -23.58 -14.31
C GLU A 294 -8.61 -22.44 -13.89
N VAL A 295 -9.12 -22.49 -12.66
CA VAL A 295 -10.00 -21.45 -12.11
C VAL A 295 -9.21 -20.17 -11.86
N ILE A 296 -7.98 -20.27 -11.34
CA ILE A 296 -7.08 -19.12 -11.16
C ILE A 296 -6.82 -18.46 -12.52
N GLN A 297 -6.46 -19.23 -13.54
CA GLN A 297 -6.20 -18.71 -14.89
C GLN A 297 -7.43 -18.05 -15.51
N ASP A 298 -8.63 -18.63 -15.32
CA ASP A 298 -9.87 -18.05 -15.83
C ASP A 298 -10.17 -16.72 -15.14
N ARG A 299 -9.99 -16.63 -13.82
CA ARG A 299 -10.20 -15.38 -13.07
C ARG A 299 -9.22 -14.29 -13.47
N VAL A 300 -7.96 -14.61 -13.72
CA VAL A 300 -6.99 -13.66 -14.27
C VAL A 300 -7.44 -13.19 -15.67
N ARG A 301 -7.85 -14.09 -16.54
CA ARG A 301 -8.36 -13.74 -17.88
C ARG A 301 -9.53 -12.75 -17.78
N ARG A 302 -10.51 -13.01 -16.91
CA ARG A 302 -11.65 -12.12 -16.66
C ARG A 302 -11.21 -10.74 -16.16
N MET A 303 -10.20 -10.69 -15.29
CA MET A 303 -9.67 -9.44 -14.76
C MET A 303 -9.12 -8.51 -15.87
N PHE A 304 -8.65 -9.08 -17.00
CA PHE A 304 -8.18 -8.32 -18.16
C PHE A 304 -9.23 -8.06 -19.24
N GLN A 305 -10.42 -8.67 -19.17
CA GLN A 305 -11.48 -8.52 -20.15
C GLN A 305 -12.45 -7.38 -19.80
N THR A 306 -12.67 -6.43 -20.73
CA THR A 306 -13.64 -5.33 -20.54
C THR A 306 -15.09 -5.83 -20.51
N THR A 307 -15.42 -6.87 -21.29
CA THR A 307 -16.77 -7.44 -21.37
C THR A 307 -17.24 -8.09 -20.08
N THR A 308 -16.34 -8.39 -19.15
CA THR A 308 -16.64 -8.99 -17.85
C THR A 308 -16.39 -8.05 -16.68
N GLY A 309 -16.34 -6.72 -16.92
CA GLY A 309 -16.06 -5.73 -15.87
C GLY A 309 -14.59 -5.62 -15.48
N GLY A 310 -13.67 -6.25 -16.22
CA GLY A 310 -12.24 -6.23 -15.94
C GLY A 310 -11.53 -4.94 -16.36
N PHE A 311 -10.21 -4.89 -16.13
CA PHE A 311 -9.38 -3.71 -16.43
C PHE A 311 -9.31 -3.34 -17.91
N GLY A 312 -9.50 -4.29 -18.83
CA GLY A 312 -9.22 -4.06 -20.24
C GLY A 312 -7.71 -3.87 -20.52
N GLY A 313 -7.36 -3.78 -21.77
CA GLY A 313 -5.95 -3.58 -22.19
C GLY A 313 -5.47 -2.12 -22.20
N GLN A 314 -6.23 -1.18 -21.66
CA GLN A 314 -5.88 0.26 -21.72
C GLN A 314 -5.53 0.83 -20.35
N GLY A 315 -4.47 1.66 -20.30
CA GLY A 315 -4.01 2.40 -19.13
C GLY A 315 -3.01 1.64 -18.26
N ALA A 316 -2.32 2.38 -17.39
CA ALA A 316 -1.33 1.82 -16.47
C ALA A 316 -2.02 0.96 -15.38
N LEU A 317 -1.50 -0.25 -15.17
CA LEU A 317 -1.98 -1.21 -14.19
C LEU A 317 -0.80 -1.85 -13.47
N ILE A 318 -0.86 -1.85 -12.14
CA ILE A 318 -0.05 -2.74 -11.31
C ILE A 318 -0.94 -3.93 -10.96
N CYS A 319 -0.70 -5.07 -11.60
CA CYS A 319 -1.48 -6.28 -11.34
C CYS A 319 -1.11 -6.86 -9.98
N ASN A 320 -2.09 -6.98 -9.09
CA ASN A 320 -1.89 -7.40 -7.71
C ASN A 320 -3.12 -8.17 -7.19
N LEU A 321 -2.97 -8.79 -6.02
CA LEU A 321 -4.12 -9.26 -5.24
C LEU A 321 -4.85 -8.06 -4.63
N GLY A 322 -6.15 -8.17 -4.44
CA GLY A 322 -6.98 -7.11 -3.87
C GLY A 322 -6.80 -6.90 -2.37
N GLN A 323 -6.04 -7.77 -1.69
CA GLN A 323 -5.55 -7.64 -0.33
C GLN A 323 -4.42 -8.64 -0.08
N GLY A 324 -3.85 -8.66 1.14
CA GLY A 324 -2.76 -9.56 1.51
C GLY A 324 -3.10 -11.03 1.29
N ILE A 325 -2.10 -11.81 0.87
CA ILE A 325 -2.20 -13.26 0.73
C ILE A 325 -2.41 -13.91 2.10
N THR A 326 -3.33 -14.86 2.19
CA THR A 326 -3.66 -15.54 3.45
C THR A 326 -2.74 -16.74 3.72
N PRO A 327 -2.46 -17.06 4.99
CA PRO A 327 -1.75 -18.28 5.35
C PRO A 327 -2.46 -19.52 4.82
N GLY A 328 -1.68 -20.49 4.32
CA GLY A 328 -2.23 -21.75 3.78
C GLY A 328 -2.43 -21.78 2.26
N VAL A 329 -2.29 -20.65 1.57
CA VAL A 329 -2.22 -20.63 0.10
C VAL A 329 -0.97 -21.40 -0.36
N ASP A 330 -1.17 -22.31 -1.34
CA ASP A 330 -0.06 -22.99 -1.99
C ASP A 330 0.79 -21.98 -2.79
N PRO A 331 2.10 -21.89 -2.52
CA PRO A 331 2.98 -21.03 -3.31
C PRO A 331 2.98 -21.30 -4.81
N ASP A 332 2.68 -22.54 -5.25
CA ASP A 332 2.60 -22.87 -6.67
C ASP A 332 1.31 -22.32 -7.30
N HIS A 333 0.23 -22.13 -6.55
CA HIS A 333 -0.96 -21.43 -7.04
C HIS A 333 -0.68 -19.92 -7.25
N LEU A 334 0.18 -19.32 -6.44
CA LEU A 334 0.65 -17.95 -6.72
C LEU A 334 1.48 -17.91 -8.02
N ARG A 335 2.31 -18.91 -8.29
CA ARG A 335 3.01 -19.05 -9.59
C ARG A 335 2.02 -19.09 -10.76
N VAL A 336 0.95 -19.90 -10.65
CA VAL A 336 -0.10 -19.97 -11.68
C VAL A 336 -0.74 -18.61 -11.95
N PHE A 337 -1.01 -17.84 -10.87
CA PHE A 337 -1.51 -16.46 -11.00
C PHE A 337 -0.54 -15.58 -11.78
N LEU A 338 0.73 -15.54 -11.38
CA LEU A 338 1.74 -14.69 -12.00
C LEU A 338 1.95 -15.02 -13.48
N GLU A 339 2.07 -16.31 -13.82
CA GLU A 339 2.18 -16.77 -15.20
C GLU A 339 0.93 -16.42 -16.05
N ALA A 340 -0.27 -16.53 -15.45
CA ALA A 340 -1.49 -16.16 -16.14
C ALA A 340 -1.55 -14.66 -16.44
N VAL A 341 -1.06 -13.82 -15.52
CA VAL A 341 -0.93 -12.36 -15.73
C VAL A 341 0.00 -12.07 -16.90
N HIS A 342 1.19 -12.65 -16.93
CA HIS A 342 2.15 -12.46 -18.02
C HIS A 342 1.58 -12.88 -19.38
N ARG A 343 0.87 -14.02 -19.44
CA ARG A 343 0.18 -14.46 -20.67
C ARG A 343 -0.91 -13.48 -21.12
N ALA A 344 -1.71 -12.97 -20.19
CA ALA A 344 -2.79 -12.03 -20.51
C ALA A 344 -2.26 -10.69 -21.04
N VAL A 345 -1.18 -10.17 -20.45
CA VAL A 345 -0.51 -8.94 -20.90
C VAL A 345 0.08 -9.11 -22.30
N SER A 346 0.80 -10.21 -22.57
CA SER A 346 1.38 -10.51 -23.89
C SER A 346 0.32 -10.59 -24.98
N TYR A 347 -0.82 -11.24 -24.70
CA TYR A 347 -1.93 -11.33 -25.64
C TYR A 347 -2.58 -9.98 -25.95
N THR A 348 -2.67 -9.10 -24.96
CA THR A 348 -3.23 -7.76 -25.11
C THR A 348 -2.34 -6.88 -25.99
N HIS A 349 -1.02 -7.00 -25.85
CA HIS A 349 -0.06 -6.28 -26.71
C HIS A 349 -0.11 -6.73 -28.17
N LEU A 350 -0.23 -8.04 -28.44
CA LEU A 350 -0.34 -8.57 -29.79
C LEU A 350 -1.60 -8.03 -30.50
N ARG A 351 -2.76 -8.04 -29.85
CA ARG A 351 -3.99 -7.49 -30.43
C ARG A 351 -3.92 -5.97 -30.69
N ALA A 352 -3.25 -5.22 -29.84
CA ALA A 352 -3.08 -3.78 -30.04
C ALA A 352 -2.20 -3.46 -31.26
N HIS A 353 -1.27 -4.33 -31.63
CA HIS A 353 -0.47 -4.21 -32.85
C HIS A 353 -1.26 -4.59 -34.10
N GLU A 354 -2.09 -5.64 -34.06
CA GLU A 354 -2.93 -6.06 -35.20
C GLU A 354 -3.97 -5.01 -35.58
N THR A 355 -4.56 -4.31 -34.60
CA THR A 355 -5.54 -3.23 -34.86
C THR A 355 -4.90 -1.94 -35.38
N ARG A 356 -3.61 -1.69 -35.15
CA ARG A 356 -2.87 -0.55 -35.73
C ARG A 356 -2.32 -0.83 -37.13
N GLY A 357 -2.20 -2.08 -37.54
CA GLY A 357 -1.76 -2.47 -38.87
C GLY A 357 -2.87 -2.53 -39.93
N ASN A 358 -4.13 -2.36 -39.53
CA ASN A 358 -5.32 -2.42 -40.41
C ASN A 358 -6.04 -1.06 -40.56
N LEU A 359 -5.36 0.05 -40.26
CA LEU A 359 -5.74 1.43 -40.56
C LEU A 359 -4.67 2.08 -41.43
#